data_13704e26b4d995278203b71b5d1a292e
#
_entry.id   13704e26b4d995278203b71b5d1a292e
#
_cell.length_a   1.000
_cell.length_b   1.000
_cell.length_c   1.000
_cell.angle_alpha   90.00
_cell.angle_beta   90.00
_cell.angle_gamma   90.00
#
_symmetry.space_group_name_H-M   'P 1'
#
loop_
_entity.id
_entity.type
_entity.pdbx_description
1 polymer ?
#
loop_
_entity_poly.entity_id
_entity_poly.type
_entity_poly.pdbx_seq_one_letter_code
_entity_poly.pdbx_strand_id
1 'polypeptide(L)'
;MVGGFSESPYLKNEILQKFESAKIQVLVPRRPQISVVRGACLYGLNPRSISSRIAKKTYGINTLTVFDDELHPLSKKVVIEGEEFCEDVFDTFVRKGDSVSIDEVHTKIYCPVRTRQTIMRIIFYETDLSDVEFIDEEHVRPLGELAIDIGKMGLSS
;
A
#
# COMPACT_ATOMS: atom_id res chain seq x y z
N MET A 1 13.15 -17.73 18.08
CA MET A 1 12.20 -17.62 19.20
C MET A 1 12.70 -16.56 20.16
N VAL A 2 11.84 -15.68 20.68
CA VAL A 2 12.18 -14.63 21.66
C VAL A 2 11.11 -14.58 22.77
N GLY A 3 11.40 -13.91 23.89
CA GLY A 3 10.55 -13.85 25.08
C GLY A 3 10.95 -14.86 26.15
N GLY A 4 10.46 -14.68 27.38
CA GLY A 4 10.88 -15.48 28.54
C GLY A 4 10.64 -16.99 28.39
N PHE A 5 9.51 -17.38 27.77
CA PHE A 5 9.18 -18.78 27.61
C PHE A 5 10.00 -19.50 26.51
N SER A 6 10.71 -18.77 25.66
CA SER A 6 11.57 -19.36 24.63
C SER A 6 12.85 -20.02 25.17
N GLU A 7 13.16 -19.87 26.46
CA GLU A 7 14.21 -20.61 27.17
C GLU A 7 13.79 -22.04 27.56
N SER A 8 12.48 -22.36 27.51
CA SER A 8 11.96 -23.68 27.82
C SER A 8 12.48 -24.74 26.82
N PRO A 9 13.21 -25.75 27.24
CA PRO A 9 13.67 -26.83 26.37
C PRO A 9 12.49 -27.60 25.77
N TYR A 10 11.40 -27.77 26.54
CA TYR A 10 10.18 -28.44 26.07
C TYR A 10 9.58 -27.73 24.89
N LEU A 11 9.33 -26.39 24.99
CA LEU A 11 8.77 -25.61 23.91
C LEU A 11 9.67 -25.61 22.66
N LYS A 12 10.98 -25.52 22.88
CA LYS A 12 11.96 -25.57 21.78
C LYS A 12 11.87 -26.90 21.03
N ASN A 13 11.82 -28.03 21.75
CA ASN A 13 11.74 -29.37 21.15
C ASN A 13 10.43 -29.55 20.38
N GLU A 14 9.29 -29.13 20.93
CA GLU A 14 7.99 -29.19 20.25
C GLU A 14 7.99 -28.40 18.93
N ILE A 15 8.55 -27.19 18.96
CA ILE A 15 8.65 -26.37 17.76
C ILE A 15 9.60 -26.98 16.72
N LEU A 16 10.76 -27.49 17.15
CA LEU A 16 11.69 -28.16 16.25
C LEU A 16 11.04 -29.36 15.56
N GLN A 17 10.37 -30.23 16.32
CA GLN A 17 9.67 -31.39 15.75
C GLN A 17 8.59 -30.97 14.74
N LYS A 18 7.82 -29.95 15.08
CA LYS A 18 6.73 -29.47 14.21
C LYS A 18 7.20 -28.89 12.87
N PHE A 19 8.37 -28.24 12.86
CA PHE A 19 8.88 -27.51 11.67
C PHE A 19 10.10 -28.17 11.02
N GLU A 20 10.57 -29.31 11.52
CA GLU A 20 11.74 -30.03 10.98
C GLU A 20 11.57 -30.39 9.49
N SER A 21 10.37 -30.81 9.09
CA SER A 21 10.04 -31.16 7.70
C SER A 21 9.93 -29.94 6.76
N ALA A 22 9.75 -28.73 7.32
CA ALA A 22 9.54 -27.49 6.55
C ALA A 22 10.85 -26.77 6.20
N LYS A 23 12.02 -27.34 6.50
CA LYS A 23 13.34 -26.70 6.31
C LYS A 23 13.45 -25.33 7.00
N ILE A 24 12.71 -25.10 8.07
CA ILE A 24 12.72 -23.88 8.85
C ILE A 24 13.76 -23.96 9.96
N GLN A 25 14.70 -23.04 9.97
CA GLN A 25 15.70 -22.94 11.03
C GLN A 25 15.11 -22.23 12.26
N VAL A 26 15.10 -22.91 13.41
CA VAL A 26 14.64 -22.34 14.68
C VAL A 26 15.84 -21.79 15.45
N LEU A 27 15.89 -20.46 15.59
CA LEU A 27 16.95 -19.77 16.32
C LEU A 27 16.43 -19.25 17.66
N VAL A 28 17.22 -19.43 18.71
CA VAL A 28 16.98 -18.86 20.05
C VAL A 28 18.22 -18.04 20.43
N PRO A 29 18.11 -16.71 20.61
CA PRO A 29 19.23 -15.89 21.03
C PRO A 29 19.66 -16.21 22.47
N ARG A 30 20.89 -15.81 22.85
CA ARG A 30 21.44 -16.09 24.17
C ARG A 30 20.62 -15.54 25.36
N ARG A 31 19.86 -14.46 25.14
CA ARG A 31 19.00 -13.81 26.14
C ARG A 31 17.64 -13.50 25.52
N PRO A 32 16.82 -14.52 25.27
CA PRO A 32 15.59 -14.37 24.52
C PRO A 32 14.55 -13.48 25.24
N GLN A 33 14.58 -13.44 26.56
CA GLN A 33 13.65 -12.65 27.41
C GLN A 33 13.82 -11.14 27.23
N ILE A 34 15.05 -10.66 26.94
CA ILE A 34 15.34 -9.23 26.74
C ILE A 34 15.54 -8.84 25.28
N SER A 35 15.47 -9.80 24.36
CA SER A 35 15.76 -9.55 22.94
C SER A 35 14.83 -8.54 22.30
N VAL A 36 13.54 -8.55 22.66
CA VAL A 36 12.54 -7.62 22.14
C VAL A 36 12.83 -6.19 22.63
N VAL A 37 13.08 -6.02 23.94
CA VAL A 37 13.41 -4.71 24.52
C VAL A 37 14.70 -4.15 23.93
N ARG A 38 15.73 -4.98 23.82
CA ARG A 38 17.00 -4.59 23.21
C ARG A 38 16.82 -4.20 21.74
N GLY A 39 16.02 -4.96 20.99
CA GLY A 39 15.68 -4.63 19.60
C GLY A 39 14.95 -3.31 19.48
N ALA A 40 14.00 -3.02 20.38
CA ALA A 40 13.27 -1.76 20.41
C ALA A 40 14.21 -0.57 20.68
N CYS A 41 15.15 -0.71 21.64
CA CYS A 41 16.15 0.33 21.90
C CYS A 41 17.06 0.57 20.68
N LEU A 42 17.55 -0.49 20.03
CA LEU A 42 18.38 -0.38 18.83
C LEU A 42 17.60 0.28 17.68
N TYR A 43 16.33 -0.09 17.50
CA TYR A 43 15.47 0.56 16.50
C TYR A 43 15.25 2.04 16.81
N GLY A 44 15.03 2.40 18.08
CA GLY A 44 14.89 3.80 18.50
C GLY A 44 16.14 4.64 18.23
N LEU A 45 17.34 4.04 18.39
CA LEU A 45 18.62 4.68 18.10
C LEU A 45 18.88 4.80 16.57
N ASN A 46 18.43 3.83 15.80
CA ASN A 46 18.60 3.81 14.34
C ASN A 46 17.33 3.25 13.64
N PRO A 47 16.28 4.09 13.47
CA PRO A 47 15.04 3.66 12.80
C PRO A 47 15.24 3.19 11.35
N ARG A 48 16.31 3.66 10.69
CA ARG A 48 16.68 3.26 9.31
C ARG A 48 17.34 1.87 9.23
N SER A 49 17.50 1.17 10.36
CA SER A 49 17.97 -0.23 10.36
C SER A 49 17.01 -1.17 9.60
N ILE A 50 15.75 -0.80 9.46
CA ILE A 50 14.79 -1.42 8.53
C ILE A 50 14.76 -0.55 7.28
N SER A 51 15.46 -0.97 6.24
CA SER A 51 15.62 -0.18 5.00
C SER A 51 14.41 -0.26 4.07
N SER A 52 13.67 -1.36 4.10
CA SER A 52 12.46 -1.55 3.28
C SER A 52 11.42 -2.43 3.98
N ARG A 53 10.21 -2.38 3.49
CA ARG A 53 9.09 -3.22 3.95
C ARG A 53 8.32 -3.75 2.75
N ILE A 54 7.82 -4.96 2.86
CA ILE A 54 6.95 -5.55 1.85
C ILE A 54 5.54 -5.01 2.05
N ALA A 55 4.96 -4.45 0.99
CA ALA A 55 3.58 -3.98 0.98
C ALA A 55 2.63 -5.15 1.19
N LYS A 56 1.77 -5.05 2.19
CA LYS A 56 0.81 -6.11 2.54
C LYS A 56 -0.42 -6.09 1.65
N LYS A 57 -0.70 -4.95 1.02
CA LYS A 57 -1.85 -4.71 0.14
C LYS A 57 -1.42 -3.87 -1.05
N THR A 58 -2.26 -3.83 -2.06
CA THR A 58 -2.18 -2.87 -3.16
C THR A 58 -2.86 -1.57 -2.73
N TYR A 59 -2.22 -0.45 -3.00
CA TYR A 59 -2.70 0.91 -2.67
C TYR A 59 -2.77 1.75 -3.92
N GLY A 60 -3.83 2.50 -4.07
CA GLY A 60 -4.04 3.39 -5.21
C GLY A 60 -5.07 4.48 -4.92
N ILE A 61 -5.43 5.20 -5.96
CA ILE A 61 -6.48 6.22 -5.91
C ILE A 61 -7.48 6.03 -7.03
N ASN A 62 -8.67 6.63 -6.88
CA ASN A 62 -9.62 6.79 -7.97
C ASN A 62 -9.15 7.89 -8.92
N THR A 63 -9.17 7.61 -10.22
CA THR A 63 -8.85 8.57 -11.27
C THR A 63 -9.73 8.38 -12.49
N LEU A 64 -9.64 9.35 -13.41
CA LEU A 64 -10.19 9.30 -14.75
C LEU A 64 -9.04 9.15 -15.75
N THR A 65 -9.24 8.36 -16.79
CA THR A 65 -8.33 8.27 -17.93
C THR A 65 -9.10 8.53 -19.23
N VAL A 66 -8.41 8.90 -20.28
CA VAL A 66 -9.04 9.04 -21.62
C VAL A 66 -9.65 7.69 -22.00
N PHE A 67 -10.90 7.72 -22.49
CA PHE A 67 -11.60 6.50 -22.85
C PHE A 67 -10.98 5.87 -24.10
N ASP A 68 -10.80 4.56 -24.05
CA ASP A 68 -10.33 3.73 -25.16
C ASP A 68 -11.32 2.59 -25.37
N ASP A 69 -11.94 2.54 -26.57
CA ASP A 69 -12.97 1.55 -26.90
C ASP A 69 -12.44 0.10 -26.93
N GLU A 70 -11.11 -0.10 -27.07
CA GLU A 70 -10.49 -1.42 -27.10
C GLU A 70 -10.15 -1.93 -25.69
N LEU A 71 -9.94 -1.03 -24.73
CA LEU A 71 -9.45 -1.34 -23.39
C LEU A 71 -10.52 -1.20 -22.30
N HIS A 72 -11.43 -0.23 -22.44
CA HIS A 72 -12.34 0.14 -21.36
C HIS A 72 -13.78 -0.35 -21.61
N PRO A 73 -14.49 -0.83 -20.59
CA PRO A 73 -15.88 -1.21 -20.72
C PRO A 73 -16.77 0.03 -20.92
N LEU A 74 -17.74 -0.06 -21.85
CA LEU A 74 -18.69 1.03 -22.14
C LEU A 74 -19.46 1.51 -20.92
N SER A 75 -19.65 0.65 -19.92
CA SER A 75 -20.32 1.00 -18.66
C SER A 75 -19.57 2.03 -17.81
N LYS A 76 -18.27 2.22 -18.08
CA LYS A 76 -17.38 3.17 -17.39
C LYS A 76 -17.13 4.43 -18.22
N LYS A 77 -17.77 4.54 -19.38
CA LYS A 77 -17.62 5.70 -20.27
C LYS A 77 -18.43 6.88 -19.73
N VAL A 78 -17.77 8.01 -19.52
CA VAL A 78 -18.38 9.29 -19.17
C VAL A 78 -17.92 10.37 -20.11
N VAL A 79 -18.77 11.35 -20.37
CA VAL A 79 -18.44 12.52 -21.20
C VAL A 79 -18.35 13.76 -20.32
N ILE A 80 -17.20 14.40 -20.29
CA ILE A 80 -16.96 15.61 -19.52
C ILE A 80 -16.45 16.70 -20.44
N GLU A 81 -17.15 17.83 -20.51
CA GLU A 81 -16.82 18.98 -21.37
C GLU A 81 -16.60 18.61 -22.87
N GLY A 82 -17.25 17.52 -23.32
CA GLY A 82 -17.19 17.05 -24.70
C GLY A 82 -16.10 16.02 -24.98
N GLU A 83 -15.28 15.69 -24.01
CA GLU A 83 -14.27 14.64 -24.08
C GLU A 83 -14.74 13.36 -23.37
N GLU A 84 -14.31 12.21 -23.88
CA GLU A 84 -14.68 10.89 -23.39
C GLU A 84 -13.63 10.36 -22.40
N PHE A 85 -14.08 9.97 -21.20
CA PHE A 85 -13.24 9.41 -20.15
C PHE A 85 -13.78 8.07 -19.66
N CYS A 86 -12.87 7.25 -19.13
CA CYS A 86 -13.19 6.10 -18.32
C CYS A 86 -13.14 6.52 -16.85
N GLU A 87 -14.24 6.31 -16.12
CA GLU A 87 -14.33 6.60 -14.70
C GLU A 87 -13.98 5.38 -13.85
N ASP A 88 -13.80 5.63 -12.55
CA ASP A 88 -13.52 4.60 -11.53
C ASP A 88 -12.24 3.80 -11.74
N VAL A 89 -11.28 4.33 -12.49
CA VAL A 89 -10.00 3.67 -12.73
C VAL A 89 -9.17 3.66 -11.43
N PHE A 90 -8.66 2.48 -11.07
CA PHE A 90 -7.77 2.31 -9.93
C PHE A 90 -6.32 2.59 -10.34
N ASP A 91 -5.82 3.78 -10.05
CA ASP A 91 -4.43 4.14 -10.34
C ASP A 91 -3.51 3.71 -9.20
N THR A 92 -2.76 2.65 -9.43
CA THR A 92 -1.92 1.97 -8.42
C THR A 92 -0.64 2.77 -8.12
N PHE A 93 -0.37 3.01 -6.83
CA PHE A 93 0.92 3.51 -6.33
C PHE A 93 1.88 2.40 -5.94
N VAL A 94 1.39 1.40 -5.21
CA VAL A 94 2.17 0.29 -4.67
C VAL A 94 1.34 -0.99 -4.79
N ARG A 95 1.95 -2.05 -5.31
CA ARG A 95 1.31 -3.37 -5.38
C ARG A 95 1.64 -4.22 -4.16
N LYS A 96 0.73 -5.10 -3.81
CA LYS A 96 0.95 -6.14 -2.81
C LYS A 96 2.17 -6.98 -3.19
N GLY A 97 3.11 -7.09 -2.25
CA GLY A 97 4.37 -7.81 -2.46
C GLY A 97 5.55 -6.93 -2.87
N ASP A 98 5.31 -5.66 -3.26
CA ASP A 98 6.39 -4.73 -3.59
C ASP A 98 7.24 -4.44 -2.35
N SER A 99 8.55 -4.33 -2.56
CA SER A 99 9.49 -3.87 -1.53
C SER A 99 9.58 -2.35 -1.58
N VAL A 100 9.02 -1.70 -0.58
CA VAL A 100 8.98 -0.23 -0.47
C VAL A 100 10.07 0.22 0.51
N SER A 101 10.97 1.08 0.06
CA SER A 101 12.05 1.65 0.88
C SER A 101 11.50 2.71 1.83
N ILE A 102 12.16 2.94 2.98
CA ILE A 102 11.67 3.85 4.01
C ILE A 102 11.56 5.31 3.52
N ASP A 103 12.41 5.72 2.59
CA ASP A 103 12.46 7.07 2.02
C ASP A 103 11.92 7.12 0.57
N GLU A 104 11.22 6.06 0.12
CA GLU A 104 10.66 6.00 -1.22
C GLU A 104 9.47 6.94 -1.38
N VAL A 105 9.51 7.74 -2.44
CA VAL A 105 8.46 8.69 -2.76
C VAL A 105 7.90 8.37 -4.15
N HIS A 106 6.60 8.09 -4.20
CA HIS A 106 5.88 7.92 -5.46
C HIS A 106 5.26 9.26 -5.87
N THR A 107 5.64 9.76 -7.04
CA THR A 107 5.11 11.03 -7.56
C THR A 107 4.28 10.77 -8.81
N LYS A 108 3.04 11.24 -8.82
CA LYS A 108 2.15 11.23 -9.99
C LYS A 108 1.55 12.62 -10.17
N ILE A 109 1.22 12.95 -11.41
CA ILE A 109 0.65 14.25 -11.77
C ILE A 109 -0.80 14.01 -12.18
N TYR A 110 -1.70 14.77 -11.58
CA TYR A 110 -3.13 14.76 -11.91
C TYR A 110 -3.58 16.16 -12.27
N CYS A 111 -4.43 16.27 -13.28
CA CYS A 111 -5.00 17.52 -13.72
C CYS A 111 -6.51 17.56 -13.42
N PRO A 112 -7.07 18.74 -13.11
CA PRO A 112 -8.52 18.91 -13.06
C PRO A 112 -9.16 18.55 -14.39
N VAL A 113 -10.26 17.81 -14.36
CA VAL A 113 -10.97 17.39 -15.57
C VAL A 113 -11.95 18.47 -16.07
N ARG A 114 -12.34 19.41 -15.19
CA ARG A 114 -13.26 20.50 -15.54
C ARG A 114 -12.55 21.84 -15.47
N THR A 115 -12.77 22.67 -16.45
CA THR A 115 -12.13 24.01 -16.61
C THR A 115 -12.37 24.93 -15.42
N ARG A 116 -13.47 24.78 -14.67
CA ARG A 116 -13.82 25.62 -13.50
C ARG A 116 -13.79 24.86 -12.18
N GLN A 117 -13.04 23.78 -12.13
CA GLN A 117 -12.89 23.01 -10.90
C GLN A 117 -12.04 23.76 -9.89
N THR A 118 -12.59 23.98 -8.70
CA THR A 118 -11.89 24.66 -7.60
C THR A 118 -11.44 23.73 -6.49
N ILE A 119 -12.00 22.51 -6.44
CA ILE A 119 -11.65 21.49 -5.44
C ILE A 119 -11.33 20.18 -6.19
N MET A 120 -10.16 19.63 -5.91
CA MET A 120 -9.81 18.28 -6.34
C MET A 120 -9.96 17.33 -5.15
N ARG A 121 -10.74 16.26 -5.31
CA ARG A 121 -10.90 15.20 -4.30
C ARG A 121 -10.12 13.99 -4.75
N ILE A 122 -9.25 13.50 -3.88
CA ILE A 122 -8.47 12.29 -4.08
C ILE A 122 -8.92 11.29 -3.03
N ILE A 123 -9.48 10.17 -3.47
CA ILE A 123 -9.91 9.10 -2.58
C ILE A 123 -8.89 7.99 -2.69
N PHE A 124 -8.33 7.59 -1.54
CA PHE A 124 -7.37 6.49 -1.44
C PHE A 124 -8.09 5.18 -1.23
N TYR A 125 -7.62 4.14 -1.88
CA TYR A 125 -8.17 2.79 -1.81
C TYR A 125 -7.09 1.77 -1.47
N GLU A 126 -7.50 0.65 -0.88
CA GLU A 126 -6.68 -0.53 -0.65
C GLU A 126 -7.40 -1.79 -1.13
N THR A 127 -6.62 -2.81 -1.52
CA THR A 127 -7.13 -4.14 -1.83
C THR A 127 -6.09 -5.22 -1.51
N ASP A 128 -6.57 -6.45 -1.32
CA ASP A 128 -5.72 -7.64 -1.18
C ASP A 128 -5.32 -8.26 -2.53
N LEU A 129 -5.90 -7.79 -3.63
CA LEU A 129 -5.56 -8.18 -4.99
C LEU A 129 -4.22 -7.54 -5.40
N SER A 130 -3.42 -8.25 -6.20
CA SER A 130 -2.15 -7.72 -6.73
C SER A 130 -2.39 -6.82 -7.93
N ASP A 131 -3.44 -7.10 -8.68
CA ASP A 131 -3.78 -6.41 -9.93
C ASP A 131 -5.26 -6.05 -9.90
N VAL A 132 -5.58 -4.80 -10.15
CA VAL A 132 -6.91 -4.21 -10.05
C VAL A 132 -7.00 -3.06 -11.08
N GLU A 133 -8.08 -3.03 -11.83
CA GLU A 133 -8.33 -1.98 -12.83
C GLU A 133 -9.29 -0.91 -12.34
N PHE A 134 -10.32 -1.30 -11.55
CA PHE A 134 -11.40 -0.39 -11.14
C PHE A 134 -11.63 -0.40 -9.63
N ILE A 135 -12.10 0.73 -9.10
CA ILE A 135 -12.33 0.88 -7.65
C ILE A 135 -13.58 0.13 -7.16
N ASP A 136 -14.49 -0.25 -8.06
CA ASP A 136 -15.72 -0.99 -7.76
C ASP A 136 -15.55 -2.52 -7.85
N GLU A 137 -14.32 -3.01 -8.08
CA GLU A 137 -14.04 -4.42 -8.01
C GLU A 137 -14.20 -4.97 -6.58
N GLU A 138 -14.53 -6.26 -6.50
CA GLU A 138 -14.66 -6.95 -5.23
C GLU A 138 -13.35 -6.85 -4.42
N HIS A 139 -13.48 -6.62 -3.12
CA HIS A 139 -12.36 -6.44 -2.17
C HIS A 139 -11.60 -5.10 -2.26
N VAL A 140 -11.99 -4.17 -3.11
CA VAL A 140 -11.48 -2.79 -3.09
C VAL A 140 -12.22 -2.00 -2.02
N ARG A 141 -11.48 -1.29 -1.16
CA ARG A 141 -12.04 -0.54 -0.02
C ARG A 141 -11.45 0.86 0.05
N PRO A 142 -12.28 1.89 0.28
CA PRO A 142 -11.77 3.23 0.53
C PRO A 142 -11.04 3.29 1.89
N LEU A 143 -9.92 4.00 1.92
CA LEU A 143 -9.12 4.27 3.12
C LEU A 143 -9.38 5.67 3.69
N GLY A 144 -9.54 6.63 2.80
CA GLY A 144 -9.72 8.03 3.17
C GLY A 144 -9.76 8.95 1.97
N GLU A 145 -10.02 10.21 2.23
CA GLU A 145 -10.18 11.26 1.21
C GLU A 145 -9.30 12.46 1.54
N LEU A 146 -8.71 13.05 0.51
CA LEU A 146 -8.01 14.33 0.56
C LEU A 146 -8.72 15.33 -0.37
N ALA A 147 -9.17 16.46 0.16
CA ALA A 147 -9.72 17.56 -0.63
C ALA A 147 -8.69 18.69 -0.75
N ILE A 148 -8.33 19.05 -1.99
CA ILE A 148 -7.34 20.09 -2.29
C ILE A 148 -8.08 21.27 -2.94
N ASP A 149 -7.95 22.46 -2.35
CA ASP A 149 -8.45 23.70 -2.94
C ASP A 149 -7.45 24.20 -4.00
N ILE A 150 -7.76 23.92 -5.28
CA ILE A 150 -6.94 24.30 -6.42
C ILE A 150 -7.28 25.69 -6.94
N GLY A 151 -8.41 26.30 -6.53
CA GLY A 151 -8.80 27.65 -6.91
C GLY A 151 -7.84 28.72 -6.37
N LYS A 152 -7.13 28.43 -5.27
CA LYS A 152 -6.11 29.31 -4.68
C LYS A 152 -4.70 29.10 -5.22
N MET A 153 -4.46 28.04 -5.99
CA MET A 153 -3.13 27.71 -6.54
C MET A 153 -2.76 28.51 -7.78
N GLY A 154 -3.63 29.47 -8.24
CA GLY A 154 -3.32 30.36 -9.35
C GLY A 154 -2.80 29.58 -10.58
N LEU A 155 -3.66 28.79 -11.22
CA LEU A 155 -3.38 28.34 -12.59
C LEU A 155 -3.39 29.57 -13.48
N SER A 156 -2.24 30.27 -13.56
CA SER A 156 -2.02 31.28 -14.57
C SER A 156 -2.07 30.59 -15.94
N SER A 157 -3.10 30.93 -16.70
CA SER A 157 -3.27 30.63 -18.10
C SER A 157 -2.05 31.01 -18.93
#